data_ace8b8ff31855d03cc9f9d93a598cd1c
#
_entry.id   ace8b8ff31855d03cc9f9d93a598cd1c
#
_cell.length_a   1.000
_cell.length_b   1.000
_cell.length_c   1.000
_cell.angle_alpha   90.00
_cell.angle_beta   90.00
_cell.angle_gamma   90.00
#
_symmetry.space_group_name_H-M   'P 1'
#
loop_
_entity.id
_entity.type
_entity.pdbx_description
1 polymer ?
#
loop_
_entity_poly.entity_id
_entity_poly.type
_entity_poly.pdbx_seq_one_letter_code
_entity_poly.pdbx_strand_id
1 'polypeptide(L)'
;MLQYVDLIAAEAVLGGSGLGCATVVEFIFPFISDLGMIGGTLYLVAGIGFMSGDKHAFKVAVVANVLALQAAFWPIIPLIVTHMVPLFAILFLGNFVIFFLLLLSVGRISGKLTLMTLLVGMAWVLAFMNGVASTNRIVYLTSEGIPLWVLYTAMQRVNWVASLAWGVTTVMMVLRPKDWVRKLGLGSAILAIVAGYPSGIISPFGGGFSMFLLGPMLSTLLLILFISPKLWEKLVISRKE
;
A
#
# COMPACT_ATOMS: atom_id res chain seq x y z
N MET A 1 -20.08 7.29 7.58
CA MET A 1 -19.97 8.61 8.18
C MET A 1 -19.90 8.55 9.72
N LEU A 2 -20.81 7.89 10.41
CA LEU A 2 -20.77 7.75 11.88
C LEU A 2 -19.43 7.19 12.38
N GLN A 3 -18.97 6.07 11.82
CA GLN A 3 -17.72 5.44 12.22
C GLN A 3 -16.46 6.34 12.06
N TYR A 4 -16.48 7.27 11.11
CA TYR A 4 -15.39 8.23 10.90
C TYR A 4 -15.31 9.27 12.04
N VAL A 5 -16.46 9.79 12.50
CA VAL A 5 -16.50 10.76 13.60
C VAL A 5 -16.05 10.10 14.91
N ASP A 6 -16.56 8.89 15.19
CA ASP A 6 -16.17 8.12 16.37
C ASP A 6 -14.67 7.75 16.35
N LEU A 7 -14.12 7.45 15.17
CA LEU A 7 -12.71 7.18 15.02
C LEU A 7 -11.84 8.40 15.31
N ILE A 8 -12.21 9.59 14.82
CA ILE A 8 -11.48 10.83 15.13
C ILE A 8 -11.47 11.09 16.64
N ALA A 9 -12.61 10.92 17.30
CA ALA A 9 -12.71 11.10 18.75
C ALA A 9 -11.83 10.09 19.52
N ALA A 10 -11.83 8.83 19.11
CA ALA A 10 -11.02 7.78 19.72
C ALA A 10 -9.51 8.02 19.50
N GLU A 11 -9.10 8.40 18.30
CA GLU A 11 -7.70 8.76 17.96
C GLU A 11 -7.23 10.01 18.73
N ALA A 12 -8.10 10.97 18.97
CA ALA A 12 -7.78 12.16 19.79
C ALA A 12 -7.43 11.77 21.23
N VAL A 13 -8.15 10.80 21.81
CA VAL A 13 -7.85 10.28 23.15
C VAL A 13 -6.48 9.58 23.16
N LEU A 14 -6.14 8.80 22.13
CA LEU A 14 -4.86 8.13 22.01
C LEU A 14 -3.70 9.07 21.70
N GLY A 15 -3.99 10.26 21.15
CA GLY A 15 -2.97 11.25 20.77
C GLY A 15 -2.06 11.67 21.91
N GLY A 16 -2.57 11.71 23.14
CA GLY A 16 -1.79 11.99 24.35
C GLY A 16 -0.72 10.94 24.68
N SER A 17 -0.82 9.73 24.12
CA SER A 17 0.19 8.66 24.26
C SER A 17 1.20 8.62 23.09
N GLY A 18 1.06 9.49 22.11
CA GLY A 18 1.86 9.46 20.87
C GLY A 18 1.54 8.29 19.92
N LEU A 19 0.52 7.51 20.22
CA LEU A 19 0.09 6.35 19.42
C LEU A 19 -1.00 6.71 18.41
N GLY A 20 -1.90 7.64 18.76
CA GLY A 20 -2.98 8.10 17.91
C GLY A 20 -2.73 9.51 17.38
N CYS A 21 -3.36 9.86 16.26
CA CYS A 21 -3.34 11.20 15.70
C CYS A 21 -4.62 11.48 14.91
N ALA A 22 -5.58 12.13 15.55
CA ALA A 22 -6.85 12.54 14.93
C ALA A 22 -6.61 13.31 13.62
N THR A 23 -5.65 14.24 13.60
CA THR A 23 -5.29 15.02 12.42
C THR A 23 -4.88 14.13 11.23
N VAL A 24 -4.16 13.02 11.47
CA VAL A 24 -3.82 12.08 10.40
C VAL A 24 -5.07 11.41 9.83
N VAL A 25 -6.00 11.01 10.71
CA VAL A 25 -7.26 10.40 10.27
C VAL A 25 -8.10 11.41 9.49
N GLU A 26 -8.19 12.66 9.94
CA GLU A 26 -8.94 13.74 9.26
C GLU A 26 -8.46 13.98 7.83
N PHE A 27 -7.15 13.93 7.57
CA PHE A 27 -6.60 14.16 6.23
C PHE A 27 -6.52 12.90 5.37
N ILE A 28 -6.12 11.78 5.95
CA ILE A 28 -5.85 10.56 5.17
C ILE A 28 -7.15 9.81 4.85
N PHE A 29 -8.12 9.81 5.74
CA PHE A 29 -9.37 9.06 5.52
C PHE A 29 -10.17 9.57 4.31
N PRO A 30 -10.37 10.88 4.10
CA PRO A 30 -10.97 11.40 2.87
C PRO A 30 -10.19 10.99 1.62
N PHE A 31 -8.87 11.17 1.62
CA PHE A 31 -8.03 10.77 0.50
C PHE A 31 -8.16 9.28 0.15
N ILE A 32 -8.19 8.40 1.14
CA ILE A 32 -8.41 6.97 0.96
C ILE A 32 -9.82 6.69 0.43
N SER A 33 -10.82 7.43 0.89
CA SER A 33 -12.20 7.33 0.39
C SER A 33 -12.29 7.71 -1.08
N ASP A 34 -11.57 8.75 -1.50
CA ASP A 34 -11.49 9.14 -2.92
C ASP A 34 -10.87 8.03 -3.77
N LEU A 35 -9.79 7.40 -3.29
CA LEU A 35 -9.23 6.21 -3.98
C LEU A 35 -10.25 5.07 -4.08
N GLY A 36 -11.05 4.86 -3.04
CA GLY A 36 -12.14 3.88 -3.03
C GLY A 36 -13.23 4.21 -4.05
N MET A 37 -13.64 5.47 -4.16
CA MET A 37 -14.61 5.93 -5.15
C MET A 37 -14.09 5.77 -6.58
N ILE A 38 -12.82 6.13 -6.82
CA ILE A 38 -12.18 5.92 -8.13
C ILE A 38 -12.15 4.42 -8.46
N GLY A 39 -11.73 3.58 -7.51
CA GLY A 39 -11.73 2.13 -7.68
C GLY A 39 -13.12 1.57 -8.00
N GLY A 40 -14.15 2.00 -7.27
CA GLY A 40 -15.55 1.63 -7.49
C GLY A 40 -16.07 2.04 -8.88
N THR A 41 -15.77 3.27 -9.29
CA THR A 41 -16.11 3.78 -10.63
C THR A 41 -15.45 2.95 -11.72
N LEU A 42 -14.16 2.64 -11.56
CA LEU A 42 -13.44 1.80 -12.52
C LEU A 42 -13.98 0.37 -12.56
N TYR A 43 -14.46 -0.18 -11.45
CA TYR A 43 -15.14 -1.48 -11.46
C TYR A 43 -16.43 -1.46 -12.28
N LEU A 44 -17.24 -0.38 -12.18
CA LEU A 44 -18.44 -0.23 -13.01
C LEU A 44 -18.08 -0.16 -14.50
N VAL A 45 -17.06 0.64 -14.85
CA VAL A 45 -16.56 0.72 -16.24
C VAL A 45 -16.06 -0.64 -16.72
N ALA A 46 -15.29 -1.36 -15.90
CA ALA A 46 -14.82 -2.69 -16.24
C ALA A 46 -15.98 -3.69 -16.41
N GLY A 47 -16.99 -3.64 -15.54
CA GLY A 47 -18.20 -4.49 -15.63
C GLY A 47 -18.95 -4.27 -16.94
N ILE A 48 -19.20 -3.01 -17.32
CA ILE A 48 -19.80 -2.66 -18.61
C ILE A 48 -18.90 -3.15 -19.75
N GLY A 49 -17.59 -2.97 -19.65
CA GLY A 49 -16.64 -3.45 -20.65
C GLY A 49 -16.68 -4.97 -20.83
N PHE A 50 -16.75 -5.75 -19.73
CA PHE A 50 -16.89 -7.20 -19.83
C PHE A 50 -18.20 -7.62 -20.50
N MET A 51 -19.32 -6.94 -20.19
CA MET A 51 -20.60 -7.22 -20.83
C MET A 51 -20.61 -6.89 -22.33
N SER A 52 -19.89 -5.87 -22.75
CA SER A 52 -19.76 -5.46 -24.16
C SER A 52 -18.61 -6.14 -24.92
N GLY A 53 -17.86 -7.03 -24.27
CA GLY A 53 -16.72 -7.71 -24.90
C GLY A 53 -15.50 -6.82 -25.14
N ASP A 54 -15.36 -5.71 -24.39
CA ASP A 54 -14.21 -4.81 -24.53
C ASP A 54 -12.92 -5.50 -24.08
N LYS A 55 -11.95 -5.55 -24.99
CA LYS A 55 -10.60 -6.11 -24.76
C LYS A 55 -9.80 -5.39 -23.67
N HIS A 56 -10.20 -4.19 -23.28
CA HIS A 56 -9.54 -3.40 -22.24
C HIS A 56 -10.17 -3.59 -20.85
N ALA A 57 -11.35 -4.21 -20.76
CA ALA A 57 -12.08 -4.42 -19.50
C ALA A 57 -11.22 -5.04 -18.40
N PHE A 58 -10.45 -6.09 -18.74
CA PHE A 58 -9.53 -6.73 -17.79
C PHE A 58 -8.49 -5.75 -17.22
N LYS A 59 -7.92 -4.87 -18.06
CA LYS A 59 -6.91 -3.90 -17.60
C LYS A 59 -7.51 -2.88 -16.64
N VAL A 60 -8.70 -2.40 -16.96
CA VAL A 60 -9.44 -1.46 -16.09
C VAL A 60 -9.78 -2.14 -14.77
N ALA A 61 -10.24 -3.40 -14.79
CA ALA A 61 -10.55 -4.18 -13.60
C ALA A 61 -9.32 -4.39 -12.69
N VAL A 62 -8.13 -4.63 -13.26
CA VAL A 62 -6.87 -4.75 -12.48
C VAL A 62 -6.57 -3.45 -11.75
N VAL A 63 -6.65 -2.30 -12.43
CA VAL A 63 -6.42 -0.98 -11.82
C VAL A 63 -7.45 -0.73 -10.71
N ALA A 64 -8.74 -0.98 -11.00
CA ALA A 64 -9.82 -0.84 -10.04
C ALA A 64 -9.58 -1.65 -8.76
N ASN A 65 -9.20 -2.94 -8.93
CA ASN A 65 -8.96 -3.84 -7.80
C ASN A 65 -7.77 -3.40 -6.95
N VAL A 66 -6.67 -2.99 -7.58
CA VAL A 66 -5.47 -2.52 -6.87
C VAL A 66 -5.78 -1.27 -6.04
N LEU A 67 -6.53 -0.29 -6.59
CA LEU A 67 -6.97 0.90 -5.85
C LEU A 67 -7.94 0.54 -4.73
N ALA A 68 -8.90 -0.35 -4.97
CA ALA A 68 -9.88 -0.77 -3.97
C ALA A 68 -9.23 -1.52 -2.80
N LEU A 69 -8.22 -2.37 -3.07
CA LEU A 69 -7.44 -3.05 -2.02
C LEU A 69 -6.70 -2.04 -1.14
N GLN A 70 -6.03 -1.05 -1.74
CA GLN A 70 -5.35 0.01 -1.00
C GLN A 70 -6.32 0.82 -0.16
N ALA A 71 -7.45 1.21 -0.73
CA ALA A 71 -8.48 1.99 -0.05
C ALA A 71 -9.13 1.23 1.11
N ALA A 72 -9.33 -0.08 0.98
CA ALA A 72 -9.93 -0.89 2.03
C ALA A 72 -8.95 -1.29 3.13
N PHE A 73 -7.65 -1.38 2.86
CA PHE A 73 -6.66 -1.86 3.84
C PHE A 73 -6.35 -0.84 4.93
N TRP A 74 -6.05 0.41 4.55
CA TRP A 74 -5.58 1.39 5.52
C TRP A 74 -6.57 1.68 6.66
N PRO A 75 -7.89 1.85 6.42
CA PRO A 75 -8.83 2.13 7.50
C PRO A 75 -8.94 1.03 8.56
N ILE A 76 -8.53 -0.19 8.23
CA ILE A 76 -8.55 -1.31 9.18
C ILE A 76 -7.64 -1.04 10.37
N ILE A 77 -6.49 -0.39 10.14
CA ILE A 77 -5.46 -0.21 11.18
C ILE A 77 -5.91 0.75 12.29
N PRO A 78 -6.31 1.99 12.00
CA PRO A 78 -6.79 2.87 13.07
C PRO A 78 -8.03 2.30 13.78
N LEU A 79 -8.92 1.59 13.08
CA LEU A 79 -10.07 0.93 13.71
C LEU A 79 -9.67 -0.17 14.70
N ILE A 80 -8.64 -0.97 14.38
CA ILE A 80 -8.12 -1.99 15.30
C ILE A 80 -7.44 -1.33 16.49
N VAL A 81 -6.62 -0.31 16.28
CA VAL A 81 -5.91 0.41 17.35
C VAL A 81 -6.88 1.06 18.34
N THR A 82 -7.99 1.56 17.85
CA THR A 82 -9.06 2.17 18.67
C THR A 82 -10.09 1.17 19.20
N HIS A 83 -9.86 -0.15 19.02
CA HIS A 83 -10.78 -1.23 19.42
C HIS A 83 -12.18 -1.13 18.78
N MET A 84 -12.29 -0.48 17.62
CA MET A 84 -13.54 -0.40 16.85
C MET A 84 -13.65 -1.58 15.88
N VAL A 85 -14.89 -1.91 15.49
CA VAL A 85 -15.14 -2.99 14.52
C VAL A 85 -14.60 -2.60 13.14
N PRO A 86 -13.64 -3.36 12.56
CA PRO A 86 -13.02 -3.00 11.29
C PRO A 86 -13.90 -3.42 10.10
N LEU A 87 -15.01 -2.71 9.85
CA LEU A 87 -15.92 -3.00 8.73
C LEU A 87 -15.22 -3.01 7.36
N PHE A 88 -14.17 -2.21 7.20
CA PHE A 88 -13.34 -2.20 6.00
C PHE A 88 -12.62 -3.54 5.73
N ALA A 89 -12.47 -4.41 6.74
CA ALA A 89 -11.92 -5.74 6.56
C ALA A 89 -12.79 -6.60 5.62
N ILE A 90 -14.11 -6.43 5.66
CA ILE A 90 -15.04 -7.14 4.76
C ILE A 90 -14.79 -6.70 3.31
N LEU A 91 -14.65 -5.39 3.08
CA LEU A 91 -14.35 -4.84 1.75
C LEU A 91 -12.97 -5.28 1.27
N PHE A 92 -11.98 -5.29 2.18
CA PHE A 92 -10.64 -5.78 1.86
C PHE A 92 -10.65 -7.25 1.45
N LEU A 93 -11.26 -8.12 2.25
CA LEU A 93 -11.35 -9.56 1.96
C LEU A 93 -12.10 -9.82 0.64
N GLY A 94 -13.20 -9.12 0.38
CA GLY A 94 -13.92 -9.21 -0.89
C GLY A 94 -13.03 -8.85 -2.08
N ASN A 95 -12.34 -7.71 -2.02
CA ASN A 95 -11.41 -7.28 -3.06
C ASN A 95 -10.20 -8.22 -3.19
N PHE A 96 -9.74 -8.82 -2.09
CA PHE A 96 -8.66 -9.80 -2.09
C PHE A 96 -9.05 -11.08 -2.84
N VAL A 97 -10.28 -11.57 -2.64
CA VAL A 97 -10.82 -12.70 -3.42
C VAL A 97 -10.94 -12.31 -4.90
N ILE A 98 -11.47 -11.13 -5.20
CA ILE A 98 -11.56 -10.62 -6.58
C ILE A 98 -10.17 -10.53 -7.22
N PHE A 99 -9.14 -10.13 -6.49
CA PHE A 99 -7.75 -10.10 -6.98
C PHE A 99 -7.32 -11.45 -7.56
N PHE A 100 -7.51 -12.53 -6.81
CA PHE A 100 -7.14 -13.87 -7.28
C PHE A 100 -8.02 -14.34 -8.44
N LEU A 101 -9.33 -14.14 -8.37
CA LEU A 101 -10.23 -14.50 -9.45
C LEU A 101 -9.91 -13.74 -10.73
N LEU A 102 -9.63 -12.44 -10.63
CA LEU A 102 -9.29 -11.60 -11.75
C LEU A 102 -7.98 -12.03 -12.41
N LEU A 103 -6.94 -12.27 -11.63
CA LEU A 103 -5.63 -12.65 -12.18
C LEU A 103 -5.59 -14.09 -12.68
N LEU A 104 -6.06 -15.05 -11.87
CA LEU A 104 -5.92 -16.47 -12.19
C LEU A 104 -6.96 -16.94 -13.21
N SER A 105 -8.24 -16.51 -13.06
CA SER A 105 -9.34 -17.01 -13.87
C SER A 105 -9.56 -16.18 -15.13
N VAL A 106 -9.68 -14.84 -14.98
CA VAL A 106 -9.97 -13.95 -16.11
C VAL A 106 -8.71 -13.67 -16.92
N GLY A 107 -7.64 -13.25 -16.24
CA GLY A 107 -6.35 -12.90 -16.87
C GLY A 107 -5.51 -14.10 -17.25
N ARG A 108 -5.83 -15.30 -16.74
CA ARG A 108 -5.03 -16.52 -16.91
C ARG A 108 -3.56 -16.32 -16.56
N ILE A 109 -3.29 -15.45 -15.58
CA ILE A 109 -1.96 -15.14 -15.09
C ILE A 109 -1.44 -16.34 -14.29
N SER A 110 -0.15 -16.66 -14.43
CA SER A 110 0.45 -17.76 -13.67
C SER A 110 0.41 -17.50 -12.17
N GLY A 111 0.26 -18.57 -11.36
CA GLY A 111 0.26 -18.43 -9.89
C GLY A 111 1.52 -17.77 -9.34
N LYS A 112 2.69 -17.98 -9.99
CA LYS A 112 3.96 -17.34 -9.61
C LYS A 112 3.89 -15.82 -9.79
N LEU A 113 3.42 -15.36 -10.95
CA LEU A 113 3.28 -13.93 -11.22
C LEU A 113 2.20 -13.31 -10.32
N THR A 114 1.11 -14.02 -10.06
CA THR A 114 0.07 -13.57 -9.11
C THR A 114 0.65 -13.39 -7.70
N LEU A 115 1.44 -14.35 -7.21
CA LEU A 115 2.10 -14.23 -5.91
C LEU A 115 3.11 -13.07 -5.89
N MET A 116 3.91 -12.91 -6.94
CA MET A 116 4.85 -11.78 -7.04
C MET A 116 4.12 -10.44 -7.06
N THR A 117 2.99 -10.35 -7.78
CA THR A 117 2.15 -9.15 -7.80
C THR A 117 1.58 -8.83 -6.42
N LEU A 118 1.17 -9.86 -5.67
CA LEU A 118 0.72 -9.71 -4.29
C LEU A 118 1.83 -9.16 -3.39
N LEU A 119 3.04 -9.72 -3.44
CA LEU A 119 4.18 -9.25 -2.64
C LEU A 119 4.55 -7.81 -2.96
N VAL A 120 4.54 -7.42 -4.23
CA VAL A 120 4.80 -6.05 -4.67
C VAL A 120 3.66 -5.11 -4.23
N GLY A 121 2.41 -5.56 -4.31
CA GLY A 121 1.25 -4.84 -3.78
C GLY A 121 1.33 -4.63 -2.26
N MET A 122 1.80 -5.64 -1.51
CA MET A 122 2.06 -5.48 -0.06
C MET A 122 3.17 -4.46 0.20
N ALA A 123 4.24 -4.44 -0.61
CA ALA A 123 5.28 -3.42 -0.48
C ALA A 123 4.74 -2.00 -0.74
N TRP A 124 3.80 -1.85 -1.70
CA TRP A 124 3.08 -0.60 -1.91
C TRP A 124 2.32 -0.17 -0.66
N VAL A 125 1.49 -1.07 -0.11
CA VAL A 125 0.71 -0.82 1.11
C VAL A 125 1.63 -0.41 2.27
N LEU A 126 2.71 -1.14 2.51
CA LEU A 126 3.63 -0.89 3.62
C LEU A 126 4.41 0.43 3.45
N ALA A 127 4.81 0.79 2.23
CA ALA A 127 5.44 2.08 1.97
C ALA A 127 4.45 3.25 2.20
N PHE A 128 3.19 3.09 1.78
CA PHE A 128 2.13 4.03 2.06
C PHE A 128 1.91 4.19 3.58
N MET A 129 1.83 3.06 4.30
CA MET A 129 1.70 3.03 5.75
C MET A 129 2.83 3.77 6.46
N ASN A 130 4.07 3.56 6.04
CA ASN A 130 5.23 4.27 6.59
C ASN A 130 5.14 5.78 6.36
N GLY A 131 4.64 6.21 5.20
CA GLY A 131 4.37 7.62 4.92
C GLY A 131 3.32 8.22 5.87
N VAL A 132 2.20 7.53 6.07
CA VAL A 132 1.13 7.95 6.97
C VAL A 132 1.60 7.97 8.43
N ALA A 133 2.21 6.89 8.90
CA ALA A 133 2.70 6.79 10.28
C ALA A 133 3.79 7.81 10.60
N SER A 134 4.61 8.21 9.61
CA SER A 134 5.57 9.31 9.75
C SER A 134 4.88 10.64 10.06
N THR A 135 3.69 10.89 9.52
CA THR A 135 2.92 12.12 9.83
C THR A 135 2.61 12.20 11.33
N ASN A 136 2.13 11.10 11.91
CA ASN A 136 1.88 11.04 13.35
C ASN A 136 3.15 11.36 14.16
N ARG A 137 4.29 10.77 13.77
CA ARG A 137 5.58 11.04 14.44
C ARG A 137 6.02 12.49 14.30
N ILE A 138 5.85 13.09 13.14
CA ILE A 138 6.17 14.50 12.90
C ILE A 138 5.35 15.40 13.83
N VAL A 139 4.02 15.19 13.89
CA VAL A 139 3.13 16.00 14.73
C VAL A 139 3.54 15.90 16.21
N TYR A 140 3.71 14.67 16.72
CA TYR A 140 4.11 14.45 18.10
C TYR A 140 5.48 15.08 18.44
N LEU A 141 6.52 14.78 17.63
CA LEU A 141 7.87 15.27 17.89
C LEU A 141 7.99 16.80 17.77
N THR A 142 7.18 17.41 16.90
CA THR A 142 7.11 18.87 16.78
C THR A 142 6.48 19.49 18.03
N SER A 143 5.41 18.90 18.56
CA SER A 143 4.76 19.40 19.78
C SER A 143 5.67 19.31 21.01
N GLU A 144 6.52 18.30 21.06
CA GLU A 144 7.52 18.12 22.14
C GLU A 144 8.84 18.89 21.91
N GLY A 145 8.97 19.60 20.80
CA GLY A 145 10.20 20.33 20.47
C GLY A 145 11.41 19.44 20.15
N ILE A 146 11.21 18.17 19.81
CA ILE A 146 12.26 17.20 19.55
C ILE A 146 12.71 17.30 18.08
N PRO A 147 13.98 17.67 17.75
CA PRO A 147 14.42 17.93 16.37
C PRO A 147 14.33 16.73 15.42
N LEU A 148 14.12 15.53 15.94
CA LEU A 148 14.00 14.29 15.17
C LEU A 148 12.84 14.33 14.14
N TRP A 149 11.87 15.25 14.29
CA TRP A 149 10.80 15.46 13.32
C TRP A 149 11.32 15.77 11.91
N VAL A 150 12.49 16.41 11.80
CA VAL A 150 13.13 16.74 10.50
C VAL A 150 13.44 15.46 9.72
N LEU A 151 13.97 14.43 10.41
CA LEU A 151 14.25 13.13 9.81
C LEU A 151 12.96 12.48 9.32
N TYR A 152 11.92 12.43 10.16
CA TYR A 152 10.64 11.83 9.77
C TYR A 152 9.99 12.56 8.59
N THR A 153 10.12 13.88 8.51
CA THR A 153 9.64 14.68 7.36
C THR A 153 10.35 14.30 6.05
N ALA A 154 11.67 14.13 6.09
CA ALA A 154 12.42 13.68 4.92
C ALA A 154 12.02 12.25 4.52
N MET A 155 11.97 11.31 5.48
CA MET A 155 11.63 9.92 5.24
C MET A 155 10.18 9.75 4.76
N GLN A 156 9.25 10.57 5.24
CA GLN A 156 7.87 10.59 4.80
C GLN A 156 7.76 10.83 3.29
N ARG A 157 8.42 11.87 2.79
CA ARG A 157 8.40 12.22 1.36
C ARG A 157 8.96 11.09 0.50
N VAL A 158 10.05 10.48 0.93
CA VAL A 158 10.65 9.34 0.23
C VAL A 158 9.72 8.13 0.25
N ASN A 159 9.04 7.84 1.37
CA ASN A 159 8.04 6.77 1.46
C ASN A 159 6.84 7.01 0.52
N TRP A 160 6.37 8.26 0.37
CA TRP A 160 5.31 8.60 -0.59
C TRP A 160 5.73 8.32 -2.04
N VAL A 161 6.95 8.72 -2.41
CA VAL A 161 7.49 8.43 -3.75
C VAL A 161 7.66 6.92 -3.96
N ALA A 162 8.21 6.20 -2.97
CA ALA A 162 8.33 4.75 -3.00
C ALA A 162 6.97 4.06 -3.15
N SER A 163 5.96 4.53 -2.43
CA SER A 163 4.59 4.03 -2.50
C SER A 163 4.02 4.19 -3.91
N LEU A 164 4.07 5.38 -4.50
CA LEU A 164 3.59 5.60 -5.86
C LEU A 164 4.31 4.71 -6.87
N ALA A 165 5.62 4.59 -6.77
CA ALA A 165 6.42 3.76 -7.66
C ALA A 165 6.09 2.26 -7.50
N TRP A 166 5.86 1.76 -6.27
CA TRP A 166 5.39 0.41 -6.02
C TRP A 166 3.98 0.17 -6.57
N GLY A 167 3.06 1.13 -6.43
CA GLY A 167 1.70 1.04 -6.99
C GLY A 167 1.73 0.87 -8.52
N VAL A 168 2.52 1.70 -9.22
CA VAL A 168 2.73 1.58 -10.66
C VAL A 168 3.38 0.23 -11.02
N THR A 169 4.39 -0.21 -10.26
CA THR A 169 5.05 -1.50 -10.47
C THR A 169 4.05 -2.65 -10.35
N THR A 170 3.18 -2.64 -9.34
CA THR A 170 2.14 -3.66 -9.10
C THR A 170 1.23 -3.82 -10.32
N VAL A 171 0.69 -2.71 -10.82
CA VAL A 171 -0.21 -2.72 -11.99
C VAL A 171 0.53 -3.16 -13.24
N MET A 172 1.72 -2.61 -13.48
CA MET A 172 2.43 -2.84 -14.73
C MET A 172 3.08 -4.23 -14.82
N MET A 173 3.35 -4.90 -13.71
CA MET A 173 3.77 -6.31 -13.70
C MET A 173 2.71 -7.21 -14.35
N VAL A 174 1.43 -6.92 -14.15
CA VAL A 174 0.33 -7.68 -14.73
C VAL A 174 0.05 -7.25 -16.17
N LEU A 175 0.00 -5.94 -16.40
CA LEU A 175 -0.46 -5.40 -17.68
C LEU A 175 0.63 -5.42 -18.77
N ARG A 176 1.86 -5.12 -18.43
CA ARG A 176 2.99 -5.00 -19.37
C ARG A 176 4.33 -5.30 -18.67
N PRO A 177 4.63 -6.57 -18.35
CA PRO A 177 5.87 -6.95 -17.67
C PRO A 177 7.08 -6.75 -18.62
N LYS A 178 7.69 -5.57 -18.56
CA LYS A 178 8.87 -5.19 -19.35
C LYS A 178 10.05 -4.87 -18.44
N ASP A 179 11.25 -4.79 -18.99
CA ASP A 179 12.47 -4.48 -18.22
C ASP A 179 12.41 -3.15 -17.47
N TRP A 180 11.75 -2.12 -18.02
CA TRP A 180 11.57 -0.86 -17.31
C TRP A 180 10.75 -1.00 -16.02
N VAL A 181 9.78 -1.93 -15.97
CA VAL A 181 9.00 -2.23 -14.75
C VAL A 181 9.90 -2.84 -13.69
N ARG A 182 10.84 -3.73 -14.10
CA ARG A 182 11.87 -4.25 -13.22
C ARG A 182 12.74 -3.13 -12.63
N LYS A 183 13.20 -2.21 -13.49
CA LYS A 183 14.01 -1.05 -13.05
C LYS A 183 13.23 -0.12 -12.12
N LEU A 184 11.94 0.11 -12.39
CA LEU A 184 11.07 0.86 -11.50
C LEU A 184 10.93 0.16 -10.14
N GLY A 185 10.71 -1.16 -10.13
CA GLY A 185 10.67 -1.97 -8.91
C GLY A 185 11.97 -1.90 -8.10
N LEU A 186 13.14 -1.93 -8.77
CA LEU A 186 14.45 -1.71 -8.12
C LEU A 186 14.51 -0.34 -7.44
N GLY A 187 14.13 0.72 -8.15
CA GLY A 187 14.10 2.08 -7.60
C GLY A 187 13.14 2.20 -6.41
N SER A 188 11.94 1.61 -6.54
CA SER A 188 10.94 1.58 -5.45
C SER A 188 11.49 0.88 -4.19
N ALA A 189 12.17 -0.26 -4.38
CA ALA A 189 12.78 -1.01 -3.29
C ALA A 189 13.86 -0.19 -2.57
N ILE A 190 14.76 0.44 -3.31
CA ILE A 190 15.83 1.27 -2.76
C ILE A 190 15.24 2.44 -1.96
N LEU A 191 14.26 3.14 -2.52
CA LEU A 191 13.58 4.25 -1.82
C LEU A 191 12.92 3.81 -0.53
N ALA A 192 12.18 2.68 -0.56
CA ALA A 192 11.53 2.13 0.62
C ALA A 192 12.52 1.67 1.71
N ILE A 193 13.68 1.13 1.32
CA ILE A 193 14.77 0.75 2.21
C ILE A 193 15.39 1.98 2.87
N VAL A 194 15.75 3.00 2.08
CA VAL A 194 16.38 4.23 2.56
C VAL A 194 15.47 5.01 3.52
N ALA A 195 14.17 5.04 3.24
CA ALA A 195 13.21 5.74 4.10
C ALA A 195 12.75 4.90 5.30
N GLY A 196 12.55 3.60 5.11
CA GLY A 196 11.92 2.75 6.11
C GLY A 196 12.85 2.31 7.24
N TYR A 197 14.10 1.90 6.94
CA TYR A 197 15.02 1.48 7.99
C TYR A 197 15.37 2.58 8.99
N PRO A 198 15.74 3.81 8.59
CA PRO A 198 15.96 4.88 9.57
C PRO A 198 14.72 5.15 10.43
N SER A 199 13.53 5.21 9.82
CA SER A 199 12.28 5.43 10.55
C SER A 199 11.99 4.32 11.58
N GLY A 200 12.36 3.07 11.25
CA GLY A 200 12.12 1.92 12.13
C GLY A 200 13.15 1.76 13.24
N ILE A 201 14.43 2.07 12.95
CA ILE A 201 15.53 1.91 13.92
C ILE A 201 15.54 3.05 14.94
N ILE A 202 15.27 4.28 14.50
CA ILE A 202 15.30 5.48 15.34
C ILE A 202 13.92 5.77 15.95
N SER A 203 13.08 4.74 16.12
CA SER A 203 11.77 4.94 16.73
C SER A 203 11.90 5.35 18.19
N PRO A 204 11.43 6.54 18.62
CA PRO A 204 11.55 7.00 19.99
C PRO A 204 10.59 6.29 20.96
N PHE A 205 9.76 5.39 20.48
CA PHE A 205 8.68 4.76 21.25
C PHE A 205 9.01 3.31 21.61
N GLY A 206 9.88 3.14 22.63
CA GLY A 206 10.00 1.94 23.45
C GLY A 206 10.47 0.65 22.76
N GLY A 207 11.15 -0.20 23.51
CA GLY A 207 11.80 -1.42 23.09
C GLY A 207 10.85 -2.51 22.56
N GLY A 208 10.49 -2.43 21.30
CA GLY A 208 9.73 -3.44 20.59
C GLY A 208 9.99 -3.40 19.09
N PHE A 209 9.47 -4.39 18.36
CA PHE A 209 9.55 -4.42 16.91
C PHE A 209 8.75 -3.25 16.31
N SER A 210 9.43 -2.37 15.58
CA SER A 210 8.77 -1.23 14.94
C SER A 210 8.04 -1.67 13.67
N MET A 211 6.76 -1.33 13.53
CA MET A 211 5.98 -1.58 12.31
C MET A 211 6.59 -0.90 11.06
N PHE A 212 7.37 0.17 11.24
CA PHE A 212 8.13 0.80 10.15
C PHE A 212 9.13 -0.14 9.46
N LEU A 213 9.58 -1.22 10.14
CA LEU A 213 10.55 -2.16 9.59
C LEU A 213 9.94 -3.14 8.58
N LEU A 214 8.64 -3.40 8.62
CA LEU A 214 8.00 -4.36 7.71
C LEU A 214 8.16 -3.97 6.24
N GLY A 215 7.97 -2.69 5.92
CA GLY A 215 8.12 -2.17 4.55
C GLY A 215 9.51 -2.35 3.97
N PRO A 216 10.57 -1.85 4.63
CA PRO A 216 11.94 -2.01 4.13
C PRO A 216 12.42 -3.46 4.13
N MET A 217 12.00 -4.31 5.08
CA MET A 217 12.32 -5.74 5.06
C MET A 217 11.76 -6.44 3.83
N LEU A 218 10.47 -6.24 3.53
CA LEU A 218 9.85 -6.78 2.31
C LEU A 218 10.51 -6.20 1.06
N SER A 219 10.79 -4.89 1.05
CA SER A 219 11.47 -4.22 -0.06
C SER A 219 12.90 -4.74 -0.29
N THR A 220 13.63 -5.11 0.78
CA THR A 220 14.94 -5.77 0.68
C THR A 220 14.82 -7.13 0.00
N LEU A 221 13.82 -7.91 0.37
CA LEU A 221 13.57 -9.21 -0.24
C LEU A 221 13.23 -9.06 -1.74
N LEU A 222 12.38 -8.11 -2.08
CA LEU A 222 12.02 -7.78 -3.46
C LEU A 222 13.22 -7.23 -4.23
N LEU A 223 14.08 -6.42 -3.61
CA LEU A 223 15.30 -5.91 -4.23
C LEU A 223 16.19 -7.07 -4.75
N ILE A 224 16.40 -8.10 -3.91
CA ILE A 224 17.18 -9.28 -4.28
C ILE A 224 16.57 -9.97 -5.50
N LEU A 225 15.25 -10.10 -5.54
CA LEU A 225 14.53 -10.70 -6.66
C LEU A 225 14.63 -9.86 -7.95
N PHE A 226 14.51 -8.54 -7.84
CA PHE A 226 14.56 -7.64 -8.99
C PHE A 226 15.99 -7.40 -9.52
N ILE A 227 17.04 -7.53 -8.70
CA ILE A 227 18.43 -7.39 -9.14
C ILE A 227 18.77 -8.46 -10.19
N SER A 228 18.27 -9.70 -10.05
CA SER A 228 18.57 -10.79 -10.95
C SER A 228 17.66 -10.80 -12.19
N PRO A 229 18.17 -10.50 -13.41
CA PRO A 229 17.37 -10.59 -14.63
C PRO A 229 16.81 -12.01 -14.84
N LYS A 230 17.61 -13.04 -14.51
CA LYS A 230 17.19 -14.45 -14.64
C LYS A 230 15.99 -14.80 -13.76
N LEU A 231 15.97 -14.29 -12.52
CA LEU A 231 14.82 -14.48 -11.62
C LEU A 231 13.59 -13.72 -12.12
N TRP A 232 13.78 -12.51 -12.59
CA TRP A 232 12.72 -11.72 -13.20
C TRP A 232 12.07 -12.43 -14.39
N GLU A 233 12.87 -12.91 -15.34
CA GLU A 233 12.38 -13.66 -16.49
C GLU A 233 11.62 -14.91 -16.06
N LYS A 234 12.17 -15.69 -15.13
CA LYS A 234 11.55 -16.93 -14.65
C LYS A 234 10.23 -16.71 -13.89
N LEU A 235 10.11 -15.61 -13.13
CA LEU A 235 8.96 -15.37 -12.25
C LEU A 235 7.90 -14.51 -12.91
N VAL A 236 8.29 -13.56 -13.76
CA VAL A 236 7.40 -12.53 -14.29
C VAL A 236 7.13 -12.70 -15.79
N ILE A 237 8.16 -12.99 -16.60
CA ILE A 237 8.02 -13.03 -18.06
C ILE A 237 7.63 -14.43 -18.56
N SER A 238 8.02 -15.48 -17.85
CA SER A 238 7.67 -16.86 -18.22
C SER A 238 6.13 -17.04 -18.17
N ARG A 239 5.46 -16.54 -19.20
CA ARG A 239 4.11 -16.98 -19.56
C ARG A 239 4.26 -18.41 -20.10
N LYS A 240 3.44 -19.35 -19.58
CA LYS A 240 3.18 -20.57 -20.35
C LYS A 240 2.60 -20.12 -21.68
N GLU A 241 3.36 -20.38 -22.77
CA GLU A 241 2.78 -20.48 -24.10
C GLU A 241 1.68 -21.54 -24.11
#